data_25224f24347df5df431fdf30246bad6c
#
_entry.id   25224f24347df5df431fdf30246bad6c
#
_cell.length_a   1.000
_cell.length_b   1.000
_cell.length_c   1.000
_cell.angle_alpha   90.00
_cell.angle_beta   90.00
_cell.angle_gamma   90.00
#
_symmetry.space_group_name_H-M   'P 1'
#
loop_
_entity.id
_entity.type
_entity.pdbx_description
1 polymer ?
#
loop_
_entity_poly.entity_id
_entity_poly.type
_entity_poly.pdbx_seq_one_letter_code
_entity_poly.pdbx_strand_id
1 'polypeptide(L)'
;MWEVGASNFFVRRGKGEMQSELLQTMTARYIPREDRIALDCVIHDGRELRLMFTHRLARAVVAEFARQLSGGGRGALAQDFAQFEAVSGKPDAQPVESLNAEGAWLVTHLHIQSIENVQRLIFTEDDNRGVHLDCTDAILRNLLDIFYKAFALGDWDLSVFPSWVLGDVAGNVPTSSLN
;
A
#
# COMPACT_ATOMS: atom_id res chain seq x y z
N MET A 1 24.64 1.67 -27.43
CA MET A 1 23.57 0.77 -26.97
C MET A 1 23.56 0.88 -25.45
N TRP A 2 22.72 1.77 -24.87
CA TRP A 2 22.63 1.99 -23.44
C TRP A 2 21.48 1.11 -22.96
N GLU A 3 21.80 -0.03 -22.36
CA GLU A 3 20.85 -0.70 -21.52
C GLU A 3 20.59 0.20 -20.32
N VAL A 4 19.44 0.85 -20.32
CA VAL A 4 18.90 1.47 -19.13
C VAL A 4 18.61 0.31 -18.17
N GLY A 5 19.55 0.07 -17.26
CA GLY A 5 19.40 -0.91 -16.21
C GLY A 5 18.10 -0.66 -15.49
N ALA A 6 17.19 -1.63 -15.61
CA ALA A 6 15.95 -1.65 -14.89
C ALA A 6 16.26 -1.47 -13.41
N SER A 7 15.84 -0.36 -12.92
CA SER A 7 15.97 0.14 -11.57
C SER A 7 15.51 -0.92 -10.57
N ASN A 8 16.41 -1.35 -9.70
CA ASN A 8 16.27 -2.40 -8.70
C ASN A 8 15.26 -2.12 -7.58
N PHE A 9 14.06 -1.74 -7.93
CA PHE A 9 12.91 -1.80 -7.03
C PHE A 9 12.04 -2.95 -7.49
N PHE A 10 12.06 -4.01 -6.75
CA PHE A 10 11.47 -5.25 -7.21
C PHE A 10 10.21 -5.56 -6.45
N VAL A 11 9.10 -5.41 -7.15
CA VAL A 11 7.97 -6.28 -6.92
C VAL A 11 8.35 -7.59 -7.58
N ARG A 12 8.83 -8.55 -6.81
CA ARG A 12 9.17 -9.90 -7.30
C ARG A 12 7.97 -10.82 -7.12
N ARG A 13 7.63 -11.55 -8.18
CA ARG A 13 6.80 -12.75 -8.07
C ARG A 13 7.74 -13.92 -7.82
N GLY A 14 7.76 -14.44 -6.60
CA GLY A 14 8.66 -15.52 -6.21
C GLY A 14 7.92 -16.84 -5.99
N LYS A 15 8.55 -17.94 -6.41
CA LYS A 15 8.28 -19.31 -5.95
C LYS A 15 9.42 -19.69 -5.01
N GLY A 16 9.29 -19.35 -3.74
CA GLY A 16 10.26 -19.74 -2.72
C GLY A 16 9.69 -19.45 -1.35
N GLU A 17 9.91 -20.33 -0.39
CA GLU A 17 9.56 -20.10 1.01
C GLU A 17 10.56 -19.12 1.60
N MET A 18 10.15 -17.85 1.70
CA MET A 18 10.86 -16.86 2.49
C MET A 18 10.24 -16.86 3.88
N GLN A 19 11.06 -17.02 4.90
CA GLN A 19 10.59 -16.88 6.27
C GLN A 19 10.19 -15.43 6.52
N SER A 20 8.94 -15.22 6.86
CA SER A 20 8.39 -13.90 7.15
C SER A 20 7.35 -13.98 8.26
N GLU A 21 7.28 -12.94 9.08
CA GLU A 21 6.36 -12.85 10.20
C GLU A 21 5.04 -12.21 9.77
N LEU A 22 3.92 -12.71 10.29
CA LEU A 22 2.59 -12.24 9.90
C LEU A 22 2.26 -10.89 10.55
N LEU A 23 1.88 -9.91 9.73
CA LEU A 23 1.33 -8.64 10.17
C LEU A 23 -0.15 -8.80 10.53
N GLN A 24 -0.57 -8.26 11.67
CA GLN A 24 -1.96 -8.29 12.13
C GLN A 24 -2.68 -6.97 11.90
N THR A 25 -2.03 -5.86 12.29
CA THR A 25 -2.61 -4.52 12.16
C THR A 25 -1.57 -3.55 11.65
N MET A 26 -2.03 -2.49 10.98
CA MET A 26 -1.14 -1.45 10.48
C MET A 26 -1.84 -0.09 10.40
N THR A 27 -1.08 0.97 10.60
CA THR A 27 -1.48 2.36 10.42
C THR A 27 -0.44 3.09 9.59
N ALA A 28 -0.88 3.79 8.55
CA ALA A 28 0.03 4.57 7.73
C ALA A 28 0.14 6.01 8.23
N ARG A 29 1.35 6.57 8.09
CA ARG A 29 1.65 7.97 8.35
C ARG A 29 2.60 8.49 7.28
N TYR A 30 2.44 9.74 6.92
CA TYR A 30 3.48 10.46 6.20
C TYR A 30 4.43 11.12 7.20
N ILE A 31 5.75 10.97 6.99
CA ILE A 31 6.81 11.53 7.82
C ILE A 31 7.48 12.69 7.06
N PRO A 32 7.07 13.96 7.30
CA PRO A 32 7.55 15.10 6.50
C PRO A 32 9.06 15.31 6.54
N ARG A 33 9.70 15.06 7.68
CA ARG A 33 11.15 15.25 7.85
C ARG A 33 11.99 14.34 6.98
N GLU A 34 11.44 13.16 6.63
CA GLU A 34 12.15 12.13 5.88
C GLU A 34 11.62 11.98 4.46
N ASP A 35 10.51 12.66 4.13
CA ASP A 35 9.75 12.50 2.90
C ASP A 35 9.46 11.01 2.62
N ARG A 36 8.88 10.33 3.62
CA ARG A 36 8.58 8.89 3.57
C ARG A 36 7.20 8.57 4.11
N ILE A 37 6.68 7.45 3.66
CA ILE A 37 5.52 6.81 4.29
C ILE A 37 6.04 5.79 5.29
N ALA A 38 5.50 5.84 6.51
CA ALA A 38 5.68 4.82 7.54
C ALA A 38 4.41 4.01 7.69
N LEU A 39 4.53 2.67 7.77
CA LEU A 39 3.49 1.79 8.26
C LEU A 39 3.88 1.33 9.66
N ASP A 40 3.16 1.79 10.65
CA ASP A 40 3.26 1.29 12.03
C ASP A 40 2.44 0.01 12.13
N CYS A 41 3.07 -1.09 12.45
CA CYS A 41 2.51 -2.43 12.39
C CYS A 41 2.64 -3.16 13.73
N VAL A 42 1.70 -4.08 13.98
CA VAL A 42 1.83 -5.09 15.02
C VAL A 42 1.96 -6.45 14.36
N ILE A 43 2.97 -7.22 14.76
CA ILE A 43 3.20 -8.60 14.30
C ILE A 43 2.38 -9.57 15.18
N HIS A 44 2.18 -10.79 14.73
CA HIS A 44 1.35 -11.80 15.38
C HIS A 44 1.75 -12.12 16.83
N ASP A 45 2.99 -11.88 17.24
CA ASP A 45 3.48 -12.07 18.62
C ASP A 45 3.35 -10.80 19.50
N GLY A 46 2.71 -9.75 18.98
CA GLY A 46 2.46 -8.49 19.67
C GLY A 46 3.61 -7.48 19.59
N ARG A 47 4.72 -7.79 18.92
CA ARG A 47 5.81 -6.82 18.67
C ARG A 47 5.36 -5.73 17.70
N GLU A 48 5.78 -4.52 18.00
CA GLU A 48 5.58 -3.36 17.12
C GLU A 48 6.76 -3.23 16.16
N LEU A 49 6.44 -2.83 14.92
CA LEU A 49 7.41 -2.62 13.85
C LEU A 49 6.99 -1.42 13.00
N ARG A 50 7.95 -0.61 12.60
CA ARG A 50 7.74 0.44 11.61
C ARG A 50 8.40 0.11 10.29
N LEU A 51 7.61 0.03 9.23
CA LEU A 51 8.08 -0.15 7.85
C LEU A 51 8.14 1.22 7.18
N MET A 52 9.32 1.60 6.67
CA MET A 52 9.55 2.87 6.00
C MET A 52 9.59 2.69 4.49
N PHE A 53 8.81 3.48 3.76
CA PHE A 53 8.74 3.44 2.30
C PHE A 53 9.28 4.74 1.72
N THR A 54 10.25 4.63 0.81
CA THR A 54 10.62 5.77 -0.04
C THR A 54 9.50 6.08 -1.03
N HIS A 55 9.40 7.34 -1.48
CA HIS A 55 8.46 7.75 -2.53
C HIS A 55 8.49 6.80 -3.74
N ARG A 56 9.70 6.46 -4.20
CA ARG A 56 9.89 5.58 -5.35
C ARG A 56 9.32 4.18 -5.14
N LEU A 57 9.56 3.57 -3.96
CA LEU A 57 9.03 2.26 -3.64
C LEU A 57 7.50 2.32 -3.47
N ALA A 58 6.99 3.32 -2.78
CA ALA A 58 5.56 3.51 -2.58
C ALA A 58 4.80 3.61 -3.92
N ARG A 59 5.34 4.37 -4.90
CA ARG A 59 4.77 4.42 -6.25
C ARG A 59 4.74 3.05 -6.94
N ALA A 60 5.82 2.27 -6.84
CA ALA A 60 5.88 0.94 -7.43
C ALA A 60 4.88 -0.02 -6.77
N VAL A 61 4.73 0.05 -5.45
CA VAL A 61 3.75 -0.74 -4.68
C VAL A 61 2.32 -0.40 -5.11
N VAL A 62 1.97 0.88 -5.18
CA VAL A 62 0.65 1.36 -5.62
C VAL A 62 0.33 0.90 -7.05
N ALA A 63 1.29 1.07 -7.97
CA ALA A 63 1.11 0.64 -9.36
C ALA A 63 0.86 -0.87 -9.47
N GLU A 64 1.56 -1.67 -8.67
CA GLU A 64 1.37 -3.12 -8.68
C GLU A 64 0.02 -3.53 -8.08
N PHE A 65 -0.43 -2.93 -6.98
CA PHE A 65 -1.76 -3.19 -6.41
C PHE A 65 -2.88 -2.82 -7.39
N ALA A 66 -2.77 -1.64 -8.03
CA ALA A 66 -3.70 -1.20 -9.05
C ALA A 66 -3.77 -2.19 -10.23
N ARG A 67 -2.61 -2.68 -10.68
CA ARG A 67 -2.53 -3.68 -11.76
C ARG A 67 -3.22 -4.99 -11.39
N GLN A 68 -3.01 -5.49 -10.17
CA GLN A 68 -3.63 -6.73 -9.71
C GLN A 68 -5.15 -6.62 -9.65
N LEU A 69 -5.66 -5.54 -9.07
CA LEU A 69 -7.09 -5.31 -8.95
C LEU A 69 -7.77 -5.04 -10.30
N SER A 70 -7.03 -4.51 -11.29
CA SER A 70 -7.54 -4.29 -12.65
C SER A 70 -7.55 -5.57 -13.50
N GLY A 71 -6.77 -6.57 -13.14
CA GLY A 71 -6.61 -7.81 -13.93
C GLY A 71 -7.86 -8.70 -14.02
N GLY A 72 -8.89 -8.44 -13.23
CA GLY A 72 -10.14 -9.22 -13.22
C GLY A 72 -11.18 -8.82 -14.27
N GLY A 73 -10.86 -7.92 -15.20
CA GLY A 73 -11.78 -7.50 -16.27
C GLY A 73 -13.01 -6.72 -15.80
N ARG A 74 -13.03 -6.22 -14.57
CA ARG A 74 -14.13 -5.40 -14.04
C ARG A 74 -14.15 -4.04 -14.74
N GLY A 75 -15.32 -3.61 -15.21
CA GLY A 75 -15.50 -2.26 -15.74
C GLY A 75 -15.31 -1.17 -14.68
N ALA A 76 -15.08 0.08 -15.10
CA ALA A 76 -14.79 1.21 -14.22
C ALA A 76 -15.80 1.34 -13.07
N LEU A 77 -17.09 1.36 -13.36
CA LEU A 77 -18.16 1.47 -12.36
C LEU A 77 -18.12 0.34 -11.31
N ALA A 78 -17.81 -0.89 -11.74
CA ALA A 78 -17.69 -2.02 -10.82
C ALA A 78 -16.44 -1.91 -9.93
N GLN A 79 -15.38 -1.28 -10.44
CA GLN A 79 -14.19 -0.97 -9.66
C GLN A 79 -14.46 0.11 -8.62
N ASP A 80 -15.16 1.20 -9.00
CA ASP A 80 -15.56 2.27 -8.09
C ASP A 80 -16.40 1.72 -6.93
N PHE A 81 -17.41 0.91 -7.25
CA PHE A 81 -18.28 0.30 -6.24
C PHE A 81 -17.51 -0.62 -5.30
N ALA A 82 -16.65 -1.49 -5.84
CA ALA A 82 -15.84 -2.38 -5.03
C ALA A 82 -14.83 -1.64 -4.13
N GLN A 83 -14.30 -0.49 -4.61
CA GLN A 83 -13.45 0.37 -3.79
C GLN A 83 -14.24 1.00 -2.65
N PHE A 84 -15.40 1.54 -2.95
CA PHE A 84 -16.29 2.13 -1.95
C PHE A 84 -16.70 1.12 -0.87
N GLU A 85 -17.11 -0.09 -1.26
CA GLU A 85 -17.46 -1.16 -0.31
C GLU A 85 -16.28 -1.53 0.60
N ALA A 86 -15.09 -1.70 0.02
CA ALA A 86 -13.91 -2.07 0.78
C ALA A 86 -13.55 -1.01 1.84
N VAL A 87 -13.57 0.27 1.46
CA VAL A 87 -13.23 1.38 2.36
C VAL A 87 -14.31 1.60 3.42
N SER A 88 -15.61 1.49 3.04
CA SER A 88 -16.74 1.67 3.97
C SER A 88 -16.88 0.52 4.96
N GLY A 89 -16.51 -0.69 4.55
CA GLY A 89 -16.53 -1.89 5.40
C GLY A 89 -15.33 -2.03 6.33
N LYS A 90 -14.40 -1.08 6.31
CA LYS A 90 -13.21 -1.13 7.15
C LYS A 90 -13.58 -1.09 8.63
N PRO A 91 -13.08 -2.04 9.46
CA PRO A 91 -13.29 -2.00 10.89
C PRO A 91 -12.73 -0.71 11.49
N ASP A 92 -13.45 -0.14 12.45
CA ASP A 92 -12.97 1.00 13.24
C ASP A 92 -11.91 0.50 14.24
N ALA A 93 -10.67 0.37 13.76
CA ALA A 93 -9.55 -0.09 14.55
C ALA A 93 -8.81 1.12 15.15
N GLN A 94 -8.37 0.98 16.40
CA GLN A 94 -7.51 1.99 17.00
C GLN A 94 -6.20 2.10 16.21
N PRO A 95 -5.75 3.33 15.91
CA PRO A 95 -4.47 3.52 15.23
C PRO A 95 -3.32 2.89 16.02
N VAL A 96 -2.46 2.16 15.34
CA VAL A 96 -1.19 1.70 15.92
C VAL A 96 -0.26 2.91 15.97
N GLU A 97 0.27 3.20 17.14
CA GLU A 97 1.33 4.20 17.32
C GLU A 97 2.59 3.49 17.78
N SER A 98 3.44 3.10 16.86
CA SER A 98 4.75 2.61 17.24
C SER A 98 5.58 3.75 17.81
N LEU A 99 5.76 3.73 19.13
CA LEU A 99 6.54 4.72 19.87
C LEU A 99 8.04 4.49 19.76
N ASN A 100 8.45 3.30 19.33
CA ASN A 100 9.85 2.91 19.24
C ASN A 100 10.37 3.02 17.80
N ALA A 101 10.98 4.19 17.50
CA ALA A 101 11.69 4.37 16.23
C ALA A 101 12.92 3.44 16.07
N GLU A 102 13.35 2.77 17.14
CA GLU A 102 14.54 1.90 17.17
C GLU A 102 14.39 0.61 16.33
N GLY A 103 13.17 0.24 15.96
CA GLY A 103 12.86 -0.92 15.11
C GLY A 103 12.43 -0.58 13.68
N ALA A 104 12.65 0.66 13.21
CA ALA A 104 12.21 1.03 11.87
C ALA A 104 13.04 0.34 10.78
N TRP A 105 12.35 -0.29 9.83
CA TRP A 105 12.97 -0.91 8.65
C TRP A 105 12.75 -0.05 7.41
N LEU A 106 13.80 0.12 6.63
CA LEU A 106 13.62 0.62 5.28
C LEU A 106 13.23 -0.55 4.37
N VAL A 107 11.98 -0.58 3.93
CA VAL A 107 11.56 -1.57 2.95
C VAL A 107 12.30 -1.35 1.65
N THR A 108 12.98 -2.38 1.18
CA THR A 108 13.74 -2.36 -0.07
C THR A 108 13.05 -3.15 -1.17
N HIS A 109 12.30 -4.21 -0.80
CA HIS A 109 11.60 -5.06 -1.76
C HIS A 109 10.18 -5.40 -1.29
N LEU A 110 9.29 -5.56 -2.26
CA LEU A 110 7.99 -6.19 -2.09
C LEU A 110 7.95 -7.45 -2.95
N HIS A 111 7.76 -8.60 -2.30
CA HIS A 111 7.49 -9.86 -2.99
C HIS A 111 6.01 -10.15 -2.94
N ILE A 112 5.45 -10.66 -4.02
CA ILE A 112 4.04 -11.02 -4.10
C ILE A 112 3.92 -12.48 -4.49
N GLN A 113 3.21 -13.25 -3.68
CA GLN A 113 2.93 -14.66 -3.89
C GLN A 113 1.42 -14.87 -3.95
N SER A 114 0.95 -15.58 -4.95
CA SER A 114 -0.44 -16.02 -5.01
C SER A 114 -0.57 -17.34 -4.25
N ILE A 115 -1.42 -17.35 -3.24
CA ILE A 115 -1.69 -18.53 -2.41
C ILE A 115 -3.21 -18.74 -2.44
N GLU A 116 -3.66 -19.76 -3.19
CA GLU A 116 -5.09 -20.03 -3.37
C GLU A 116 -5.86 -18.77 -3.82
N ASN A 117 -6.67 -18.19 -2.90
CA ASN A 117 -7.52 -17.03 -3.16
C ASN A 117 -7.00 -15.73 -2.52
N VAL A 118 -5.77 -15.71 -2.00
CA VAL A 118 -5.16 -14.54 -1.38
C VAL A 118 -3.82 -14.20 -2.03
N GLN A 119 -3.46 -12.94 -1.94
CA GLN A 119 -2.14 -12.45 -2.32
C GLN A 119 -1.33 -12.25 -1.05
N ARG A 120 -0.22 -12.94 -0.90
CA ARG A 120 0.74 -12.70 0.17
C ARG A 120 1.70 -11.60 -0.26
N LEU A 121 1.66 -10.49 0.45
CA LEU A 121 2.61 -9.39 0.30
C LEU A 121 3.71 -9.57 1.32
N ILE A 122 4.97 -9.69 0.88
CA ILE A 122 6.13 -9.83 1.76
C ILE A 122 6.99 -8.60 1.60
N PHE A 123 7.10 -7.82 2.67
CA PHE A 123 7.98 -6.66 2.74
C PHE A 123 9.30 -7.05 3.36
N THR A 124 10.41 -6.68 2.72
CA THR A 124 11.75 -7.02 3.19
C THR A 124 12.65 -5.79 3.26
N GLU A 125 13.51 -5.77 4.27
CA GLU A 125 14.61 -4.82 4.37
C GLU A 125 15.83 -5.35 3.61
N ASP A 126 16.10 -6.65 3.79
CA ASP A 126 17.14 -7.42 3.13
C ASP A 126 16.63 -8.84 2.80
N ASP A 127 17.51 -9.72 2.31
CA ASP A 127 17.12 -11.08 1.93
C ASP A 127 16.81 -12.00 3.14
N ASN A 128 17.11 -11.58 4.38
CA ASN A 128 17.00 -12.41 5.56
C ASN A 128 15.85 -12.02 6.48
N ARG A 129 15.27 -10.84 6.31
CA ARG A 129 14.25 -10.29 7.21
C ARG A 129 13.03 -9.84 6.44
N GLY A 130 11.90 -10.41 6.77
CA GLY A 130 10.64 -10.08 6.13
C GLY A 130 9.44 -10.13 7.05
N VAL A 131 8.42 -9.38 6.70
CA VAL A 131 7.07 -9.49 7.27
C VAL A 131 6.07 -9.64 6.14
N HIS A 132 4.97 -10.33 6.39
CA HIS A 132 3.96 -10.54 5.35
C HIS A 132 2.55 -10.21 5.80
N LEU A 133 1.73 -9.90 4.82
CA LEU A 133 0.30 -9.70 4.95
C LEU A 133 -0.41 -10.53 3.89
N ASP A 134 -1.37 -11.35 4.30
CA ASP A 134 -2.23 -12.08 3.38
C ASP A 134 -3.44 -11.22 3.03
N CYS A 135 -3.57 -10.89 1.74
CA CYS A 135 -4.51 -9.91 1.24
C CYS A 135 -5.56 -10.53 0.34
N THR A 136 -6.82 -10.32 0.68
CA THR A 136 -7.93 -10.39 -0.26
C THR A 136 -7.98 -9.12 -1.12
N ASP A 137 -8.82 -9.10 -2.18
CA ASP A 137 -9.08 -7.89 -2.97
C ASP A 137 -9.50 -6.70 -2.07
N ALA A 138 -10.34 -6.96 -1.06
CA ALA A 138 -10.80 -5.91 -0.15
C ALA A 138 -9.66 -5.31 0.67
N ILE A 139 -8.73 -6.12 1.16
CA ILE A 139 -7.55 -5.66 1.89
C ILE A 139 -6.62 -4.87 0.98
N LEU A 140 -6.39 -5.31 -0.26
CA LEU A 140 -5.59 -4.57 -1.23
C LEU A 140 -6.19 -3.19 -1.55
N ARG A 141 -7.53 -3.10 -1.66
CA ARG A 141 -8.24 -1.84 -1.85
C ARG A 141 -8.09 -0.90 -0.65
N ASN A 142 -8.15 -1.44 0.56
CA ASN A 142 -7.90 -0.66 1.78
C ASN A 142 -6.45 -0.15 1.84
N LEU A 143 -5.48 -0.95 1.41
CA LEU A 143 -4.09 -0.52 1.31
C LEU A 143 -3.92 0.62 0.29
N LEU A 144 -4.58 0.54 -0.88
CA LEU A 144 -4.56 1.63 -1.85
C LEU A 144 -5.13 2.93 -1.27
N ASP A 145 -6.24 2.87 -0.52
CA ASP A 145 -6.81 4.04 0.16
C ASP A 145 -5.84 4.62 1.19
N ILE A 146 -5.17 3.76 1.96
CA ILE A 146 -4.17 4.14 2.95
C ILE A 146 -2.99 4.86 2.27
N PHE A 147 -2.44 4.29 1.20
CA PHE A 147 -1.36 4.91 0.43
C PHE A 147 -1.82 6.22 -0.23
N TYR A 148 -3.03 6.25 -0.78
CA TYR A 148 -3.60 7.46 -1.37
C TYR A 148 -3.62 8.63 -0.38
N LYS A 149 -4.13 8.40 0.84
CA LYS A 149 -4.17 9.41 1.91
C LYS A 149 -2.75 9.87 2.30
N ALA A 150 -1.80 8.95 2.38
CA ALA A 150 -0.42 9.29 2.71
C ALA A 150 0.27 10.09 1.59
N PHE A 151 0.01 9.75 0.31
CA PHE A 151 0.48 10.53 -0.84
C PHE A 151 -0.09 11.95 -0.84
N ALA A 152 -1.39 12.09 -0.57
CA ALA A 152 -2.03 13.40 -0.49
C ALA A 152 -1.45 14.26 0.64
N LEU A 153 -1.16 13.67 1.80
CA LEU A 153 -0.51 14.37 2.90
C LEU A 153 0.93 14.80 2.59
N GLY A 154 1.63 14.03 1.75
CA GLY A 154 3.00 14.32 1.32
C GLY A 154 3.08 15.21 0.09
N ASP A 155 1.96 15.65 -0.46
CA ASP A 155 1.89 16.37 -1.74
C ASP A 155 2.61 15.60 -2.88
N TRP A 156 2.53 14.27 -2.84
CA TRP A 156 3.09 13.40 -3.87
C TRP A 156 2.15 13.25 -5.04
N ASP A 157 2.71 12.98 -6.23
CA ASP A 157 1.95 12.80 -7.46
C ASP A 157 0.91 11.67 -7.35
N LEU A 158 -0.37 12.02 -7.39
CA LEU A 158 -1.51 11.10 -7.30
C LEU A 158 -1.85 10.41 -8.63
N SER A 159 -1.21 10.76 -9.73
CA SER A 159 -1.48 10.18 -11.05
C SER A 159 -1.15 8.68 -11.15
N VAL A 160 -0.41 8.15 -10.20
CA VAL A 160 -0.12 6.70 -10.09
C VAL A 160 -1.36 5.89 -9.70
N PHE A 161 -2.34 6.52 -9.08
CA PHE A 161 -3.59 5.86 -8.68
C PHE A 161 -4.58 5.80 -9.83
N PRO A 162 -5.28 4.68 -10.02
CA PRO A 162 -6.37 4.62 -10.98
C PRO A 162 -7.54 5.49 -10.55
N SER A 163 -8.33 5.96 -11.53
CA SER A 163 -9.47 6.88 -11.30
C SER A 163 -10.47 6.37 -10.26
N TRP A 164 -10.69 5.07 -10.21
CA TRP A 164 -11.61 4.45 -9.25
C TRP A 164 -11.10 4.46 -7.80
N VAL A 165 -9.83 4.78 -7.53
CA VAL A 165 -9.31 5.05 -6.17
C VAL A 165 -9.56 6.50 -5.77
N LEU A 166 -9.49 7.40 -6.76
CA LEU A 166 -9.58 8.85 -6.51
C LEU A 166 -10.96 9.26 -5.99
N GLY A 167 -11.97 8.39 -6.14
CA GLY A 167 -13.36 8.71 -5.80
C GLY A 167 -13.85 9.93 -6.56
N ASP A 168 -15.12 10.24 -6.51
CA ASP A 168 -15.68 11.46 -7.08
C ASP A 168 -15.25 12.74 -6.32
N VAL A 169 -13.95 13.03 -6.26
CA VAL A 169 -13.49 14.38 -5.89
C VAL A 169 -13.81 15.36 -7.02
N ALA A 170 -14.13 14.86 -8.23
CA ALA A 170 -14.55 15.66 -9.37
C ALA A 170 -16.03 16.12 -9.31
N GLY A 171 -16.82 15.62 -8.35
CA GLY A 171 -18.28 15.87 -8.28
C GLY A 171 -18.71 16.98 -7.32
N ASN A 172 -17.84 17.58 -6.52
CA ASN A 172 -18.26 18.58 -5.53
C ASN A 172 -17.35 19.80 -5.47
N VAL A 173 -17.13 20.45 -6.62
CA VAL A 173 -16.86 21.89 -6.62
C VAL A 173 -18.21 22.59 -6.60
N PRO A 174 -18.66 23.20 -5.49
CA PRO A 174 -19.84 24.05 -5.53
C PRO A 174 -19.51 25.22 -6.45
N THR A 175 -20.07 25.22 -7.65
CA THR A 175 -20.16 26.43 -8.46
C THR A 175 -21.03 27.41 -7.68
N SER A 176 -20.40 28.22 -6.82
CA SER A 176 -21.03 29.41 -6.32
C SER A 176 -21.25 30.34 -7.53
N SER A 177 -22.45 30.29 -8.05
CA SER A 177 -22.95 31.32 -8.98
C SER A 177 -22.89 32.65 -8.26
N LEU A 178 -21.93 33.48 -8.62
CA LEU A 178 -21.99 34.91 -8.36
C LEU A 178 -23.09 35.51 -9.26
N ASN A 179 -24.20 35.90 -8.66
CA ASN A 179 -25.10 36.92 -9.16
C ASN A 179 -24.77 38.22 -8.43
#